data_4f480850ea2d761a1a17ba8bdab6799f
#
_entry.id   4f480850ea2d761a1a17ba8bdab6799f
#
_cell.length_a   1.000
_cell.length_b   1.000
_cell.length_c   1.000
_cell.angle_alpha   90.00
_cell.angle_beta   90.00
_cell.angle_gamma   90.00
#
_symmetry.space_group_name_H-M   'P 1'
#
loop_
_entity.id
_entity.type
_entity.pdbx_description
1 polymer ?
#
loop_
_entity_poly.entity_id
_entity_poly.type
_entity_poly.pdbx_seq_one_letter_code
_entity_poly.pdbx_strand_id
1 'polypeptide(L)'
;MFLILFTLQIAFLVSATDENHSDSEKKLVPNLTFKDFNNKKVKLDQFYENGPILVNFWTLSCEPCKKEMKHLSKLNTKYSEYGFKVLSINMDSPRTLKKVKQFTKSQKYTFQILSDPRMELFRKLGGSVMPLVVFINNDGTIESRHIGYNPGDESLLEKEIIDIISSNSSDSQIQNLKPLSNEIIVE
;
A
#
# COMPACT_ATOMS: atom_id res chain seq x y z
N MET A 1 80.76 -5.85 -20.87
CA MET A 1 79.76 -6.94 -20.86
C MET A 1 78.77 -6.55 -19.72
N PHE A 2 77.76 -5.76 -20.09
CA PHE A 2 76.73 -5.23 -19.13
C PHE A 2 75.44 -6.02 -19.35
N LEU A 3 75.04 -6.75 -18.30
CA LEU A 3 73.77 -7.45 -18.27
C LEU A 3 72.67 -6.46 -17.81
N ILE A 4 71.76 -6.12 -18.73
CA ILE A 4 70.57 -5.31 -18.41
C ILE A 4 69.49 -6.27 -17.97
N LEU A 5 69.17 -6.25 -16.66
CA LEU A 5 68.02 -6.91 -16.07
C LEU A 5 66.74 -6.07 -16.35
N PHE A 6 65.89 -6.59 -17.25
CA PHE A 6 64.60 -6.01 -17.57
C PHE A 6 63.60 -6.57 -16.56
N THR A 7 63.27 -5.77 -15.53
CA THR A 7 62.20 -6.11 -14.57
C THR A 7 60.85 -5.78 -15.15
N LEU A 8 60.10 -6.82 -15.51
CA LEU A 8 58.73 -6.72 -15.98
C LEU A 8 57.79 -6.41 -14.79
N GLN A 9 57.38 -5.15 -14.65
CA GLN A 9 56.31 -4.77 -13.71
C GLN A 9 54.97 -5.11 -14.32
N ILE A 10 54.32 -6.16 -13.80
CA ILE A 10 52.94 -6.47 -14.09
C ILE A 10 52.09 -5.55 -13.23
N ALA A 11 51.53 -4.49 -13.85
CA ALA A 11 50.50 -3.67 -13.25
C ALA A 11 49.20 -4.50 -13.16
N PHE A 12 48.84 -4.89 -11.95
CA PHE A 12 47.57 -5.54 -11.66
C PHE A 12 46.47 -4.45 -11.67
N LEU A 13 45.79 -4.29 -12.81
CA LEU A 13 44.58 -3.49 -12.92
C LEU A 13 43.47 -4.18 -12.12
N VAL A 14 43.26 -3.73 -10.89
CA VAL A 14 42.05 -4.02 -10.12
C VAL A 14 40.91 -3.29 -10.81
N SER A 15 40.15 -4.03 -11.61
CA SER A 15 38.88 -3.56 -12.13
C SER A 15 37.91 -3.41 -10.96
N ALA A 16 37.68 -2.17 -10.54
CA ALA A 16 36.56 -1.90 -9.64
C ALA A 16 35.28 -2.22 -10.40
N THR A 17 34.63 -3.33 -10.00
CA THR A 17 33.26 -3.60 -10.41
C THR A 17 32.41 -2.57 -9.69
N ASP A 18 31.94 -1.56 -10.42
CA ASP A 18 30.82 -0.73 -10.00
C ASP A 18 29.64 -1.67 -9.72
N GLU A 19 29.37 -1.90 -8.46
CA GLU A 19 28.08 -2.41 -8.03
C GLU A 19 27.05 -1.36 -8.41
N ASN A 20 26.45 -1.56 -9.57
CA ASN A 20 25.29 -0.82 -10.03
C ASN A 20 24.14 -1.09 -9.05
N HIS A 21 24.14 -0.37 -7.93
CA HIS A 21 22.99 -0.28 -7.05
C HIS A 21 21.90 0.40 -7.86
N SER A 22 21.06 -0.43 -8.50
CA SER A 22 19.84 0.01 -9.16
C SER A 22 18.97 0.63 -8.08
N ASP A 23 19.15 1.91 -7.85
CA ASP A 23 18.19 2.75 -7.14
C ASP A 23 16.93 2.77 -8.00
N SER A 24 16.06 1.79 -7.76
CA SER A 24 14.77 1.72 -8.44
C SER A 24 13.99 2.96 -8.03
N GLU A 25 13.92 3.94 -8.92
CA GLU A 25 13.19 5.19 -8.75
C GLU A 25 11.80 4.89 -8.16
N LYS A 26 11.63 5.18 -6.84
CA LYS A 26 10.40 4.90 -6.13
C LYS A 26 9.26 5.66 -6.80
N LYS A 27 8.29 4.95 -7.33
CA LYS A 27 7.18 5.54 -8.08
C LYS A 27 6.24 6.27 -7.13
N LEU A 28 5.99 7.56 -7.40
CA LEU A 28 5.00 8.35 -6.67
C LEU A 28 3.57 8.00 -7.09
N VAL A 29 2.66 7.98 -6.12
CA VAL A 29 1.24 7.86 -6.39
C VAL A 29 0.71 9.12 -7.06
N PRO A 30 -0.13 9.04 -8.12
CA PRO A 30 -0.74 10.21 -8.72
C PRO A 30 -1.67 10.92 -7.74
N ASN A 31 -1.43 12.21 -7.47
CA ASN A 31 -2.28 13.00 -6.58
C ASN A 31 -3.57 13.40 -7.28
N LEU A 32 -4.62 12.60 -7.10
CA LEU A 32 -5.93 12.80 -7.69
C LEU A 32 -6.92 13.35 -6.66
N THR A 33 -7.98 14.02 -7.17
CA THR A 33 -9.10 14.49 -6.36
C THR A 33 -10.31 13.59 -6.56
N PHE A 34 -10.81 13.07 -5.48
CA PHE A 34 -12.00 12.20 -5.43
C PHE A 34 -13.21 12.93 -4.83
N LYS A 35 -14.35 12.26 -4.86
CA LYS A 35 -15.51 12.64 -4.07
C LYS A 35 -15.80 11.58 -3.02
N ASP A 36 -16.09 12.02 -1.81
CA ASP A 36 -16.71 11.15 -0.82
C ASP A 36 -18.20 10.92 -1.14
N PHE A 37 -18.86 10.10 -0.35
CA PHE A 37 -20.29 9.82 -0.54
C PHE A 37 -21.22 11.01 -0.23
N ASN A 38 -20.70 12.12 0.31
CA ASN A 38 -21.40 13.37 0.54
C ASN A 38 -21.09 14.43 -0.54
N ASN A 39 -20.44 14.03 -1.65
CA ASN A 39 -19.98 14.90 -2.73
C ASN A 39 -18.86 15.89 -2.33
N LYS A 40 -18.27 15.77 -1.14
CA LYS A 40 -17.13 16.58 -0.74
C LYS A 40 -15.90 16.14 -1.57
N LYS A 41 -15.20 17.10 -2.13
CA LYS A 41 -13.92 16.87 -2.82
C LYS A 41 -12.81 16.62 -1.80
N VAL A 42 -12.01 15.59 -2.04
CA VAL A 42 -10.91 15.17 -1.17
C VAL A 42 -9.72 14.80 -2.06
N LYS A 43 -8.54 15.33 -1.75
CA LYS A 43 -7.29 14.96 -2.44
C LYS A 43 -6.67 13.75 -1.78
N LEU A 44 -5.96 12.95 -2.58
CA LEU A 44 -5.30 11.73 -2.10
C LEU A 44 -4.18 12.03 -1.09
N ASP A 45 -3.41 13.10 -1.31
CA ASP A 45 -2.32 13.54 -0.43
C ASP A 45 -2.77 13.74 1.02
N GLN A 46 -3.98 14.25 1.26
CA GLN A 46 -4.53 14.48 2.59
C GLN A 46 -4.60 13.22 3.47
N PHE A 47 -4.47 12.02 2.86
CA PHE A 47 -4.52 10.76 3.59
C PHE A 47 -3.14 10.27 4.01
N TYR A 48 -2.11 10.40 3.15
CA TYR A 48 -0.79 9.86 3.41
C TYR A 48 0.20 10.86 4.02
N GLU A 49 -0.04 12.18 3.93
CA GLU A 49 0.83 13.20 4.56
C GLU A 49 0.97 13.04 6.09
N ASN A 50 0.03 12.39 6.74
CA ASN A 50 0.01 12.18 8.20
C ASN A 50 0.33 10.73 8.61
N GLY A 51 0.88 9.94 7.73
CA GLY A 51 1.26 8.55 7.97
C GLY A 51 0.96 7.65 6.76
N PRO A 52 1.54 6.45 6.73
CA PRO A 52 1.36 5.53 5.63
C PRO A 52 -0.08 5.06 5.50
N ILE A 53 -0.49 4.75 4.26
CA ILE A 53 -1.85 4.29 3.98
C ILE A 53 -1.85 3.00 3.15
N LEU A 54 -2.93 2.23 3.29
CA LEU A 54 -3.30 1.17 2.38
C LEU A 54 -4.53 1.63 1.58
N VAL A 55 -4.40 1.62 0.25
CA VAL A 55 -5.53 1.91 -0.66
C VAL A 55 -6.03 0.61 -1.24
N ASN A 56 -7.32 0.26 -1.03
CA ASN A 56 -7.94 -0.88 -1.69
C ASN A 56 -8.97 -0.43 -2.73
N PHE A 57 -9.10 -1.20 -3.82
CA PHE A 57 -10.01 -0.94 -4.91
C PHE A 57 -11.07 -2.03 -5.01
N TRP A 58 -12.35 -1.63 -5.15
CA TRP A 58 -13.45 -2.56 -5.13
C TRP A 58 -14.69 -2.08 -5.88
N THR A 59 -15.57 -3.04 -6.18
CA THR A 59 -16.94 -2.78 -6.63
C THR A 59 -17.94 -3.60 -5.82
N LEU A 60 -19.20 -3.23 -5.85
CA LEU A 60 -20.27 -3.92 -5.13
C LEU A 60 -20.45 -5.39 -5.57
N SER A 61 -20.10 -5.71 -6.81
CA SER A 61 -20.16 -7.07 -7.37
C SER A 61 -18.94 -7.93 -7.02
N CYS A 62 -17.87 -7.35 -6.48
CA CYS A 62 -16.64 -8.07 -6.16
C CYS A 62 -16.74 -8.74 -4.79
N GLU A 63 -17.09 -10.04 -4.75
CA GLU A 63 -17.21 -10.78 -3.48
C GLU A 63 -15.88 -10.94 -2.73
N PRO A 64 -14.73 -11.29 -3.38
CA PRO A 64 -13.46 -11.33 -2.66
C PRO A 64 -13.06 -9.99 -2.08
N CYS A 65 -13.33 -8.86 -2.78
CA CYS A 65 -13.07 -7.52 -2.24
C CYS A 65 -13.85 -7.26 -0.93
N LYS A 66 -15.12 -7.68 -0.89
CA LYS A 66 -15.97 -7.49 0.30
C LYS A 66 -15.50 -8.33 1.49
N LYS A 67 -14.92 -9.51 1.25
CA LYS A 67 -14.29 -10.33 2.28
C LYS A 67 -13.04 -9.64 2.80
N GLU A 68 -12.12 -9.23 1.92
CA GLU A 68 -10.92 -8.48 2.27
C GLU A 68 -11.23 -7.22 3.10
N MET A 69 -12.22 -6.42 2.68
CA MET A 69 -12.61 -5.18 3.37
C MET A 69 -13.01 -5.38 4.84
N LYS A 70 -13.55 -6.54 5.21
CA LYS A 70 -13.86 -6.86 6.61
C LYS A 70 -12.58 -6.96 7.46
N HIS A 71 -11.53 -7.58 6.91
CA HIS A 71 -10.22 -7.69 7.55
C HIS A 71 -9.53 -6.32 7.57
N LEU A 72 -9.56 -5.59 6.46
CA LEU A 72 -9.01 -4.23 6.38
C LEU A 72 -9.66 -3.29 7.41
N SER A 73 -10.94 -3.47 7.74
CA SER A 73 -11.61 -2.68 8.77
C SER A 73 -11.06 -2.96 10.18
N LYS A 74 -10.75 -4.22 10.49
CA LYS A 74 -10.10 -4.60 11.74
C LYS A 74 -8.67 -4.04 11.82
N LEU A 75 -7.91 -4.17 10.74
CA LEU A 75 -6.54 -3.65 10.65
C LEU A 75 -6.51 -2.12 10.75
N ASN A 76 -7.44 -1.42 10.10
CA ASN A 76 -7.57 0.03 10.24
C ASN A 76 -7.82 0.46 11.69
N THR A 77 -8.71 -0.23 12.40
CA THR A 77 -8.97 0.07 13.81
C THR A 77 -7.74 -0.17 14.68
N LYS A 78 -7.04 -1.29 14.45
CA LYS A 78 -5.89 -1.70 15.24
C LYS A 78 -4.70 -0.76 15.07
N TYR A 79 -4.43 -0.31 13.84
CA TYR A 79 -3.22 0.44 13.52
C TYR A 79 -3.43 1.95 13.35
N SER A 80 -4.66 2.45 13.52
CA SER A 80 -4.96 3.89 13.39
C SER A 80 -4.23 4.78 14.39
N GLU A 81 -4.00 4.29 15.61
CA GLU A 81 -3.24 5.01 16.66
C GLU A 81 -1.75 5.16 16.32
N TYR A 82 -1.24 4.31 15.43
CA TYR A 82 0.14 4.38 14.91
C TYR A 82 0.24 5.24 13.63
N GLY A 83 -0.80 6.01 13.31
CA GLY A 83 -0.85 6.88 12.13
C GLY A 83 -1.21 6.17 10.82
N PHE A 84 -1.36 4.83 10.82
CA PHE A 84 -1.77 4.08 9.63
C PHE A 84 -3.26 4.23 9.33
N LYS A 85 -3.62 4.29 8.04
CA LYS A 85 -5.02 4.37 7.61
C LYS A 85 -5.28 3.46 6.41
N VAL A 86 -6.49 2.92 6.37
CA VAL A 86 -7.04 2.31 5.16
C VAL A 86 -7.90 3.34 4.43
N LEU A 87 -7.69 3.49 3.13
CA LEU A 87 -8.52 4.27 2.22
C LEU A 87 -9.14 3.34 1.18
N SER A 88 -10.45 3.35 1.07
CA SER A 88 -11.17 2.45 0.17
C SER A 88 -11.71 3.20 -1.04
N ILE A 89 -11.41 2.74 -2.26
CA ILE A 89 -11.83 3.36 -3.51
C ILE A 89 -12.89 2.50 -4.17
N ASN A 90 -14.12 2.98 -4.16
CA ASN A 90 -15.23 2.34 -4.85
C ASN A 90 -15.26 2.76 -6.33
N MET A 91 -15.33 1.79 -7.23
CA MET A 91 -15.30 2.00 -8.67
C MET A 91 -16.65 1.73 -9.34
N ASP A 92 -17.72 1.60 -8.57
CA ASP A 92 -19.07 1.44 -9.13
C ASP A 92 -19.52 2.70 -9.88
N SER A 93 -20.36 2.48 -10.89
CA SER A 93 -20.95 3.58 -11.65
C SER A 93 -21.87 4.47 -10.77
N PRO A 94 -22.09 5.72 -11.13
CA PRO A 94 -23.01 6.62 -10.39
C PRO A 94 -24.43 6.04 -10.26
N ARG A 95 -24.84 5.16 -11.19
CA ARG A 95 -26.18 4.52 -11.17
C ARG A 95 -26.36 3.56 -9.99
N THR A 96 -25.27 2.94 -9.52
CA THR A 96 -25.28 1.98 -8.41
C THR A 96 -24.92 2.60 -7.07
N LEU A 97 -24.55 3.87 -7.05
CA LEU A 97 -24.04 4.58 -5.86
C LEU A 97 -24.99 4.49 -4.65
N LYS A 98 -26.31 4.53 -4.86
CA LYS A 98 -27.28 4.36 -3.77
C LYS A 98 -27.14 3.00 -3.09
N LYS A 99 -26.97 1.93 -3.87
CA LYS A 99 -26.76 0.56 -3.35
C LYS A 99 -25.41 0.44 -2.64
N VAL A 100 -24.36 1.07 -3.19
CA VAL A 100 -23.02 1.13 -2.56
C VAL A 100 -23.10 1.79 -1.19
N LYS A 101 -23.72 2.97 -1.09
CA LYS A 101 -23.93 3.68 0.19
C LYS A 101 -24.69 2.84 1.21
N GLN A 102 -25.75 2.17 0.78
CA GLN A 102 -26.55 1.30 1.66
C GLN A 102 -25.72 0.11 2.16
N PHE A 103 -24.97 -0.53 1.28
CA PHE A 103 -24.07 -1.63 1.63
C PHE A 103 -23.01 -1.17 2.63
N THR A 104 -22.26 -0.12 2.34
CA THR A 104 -21.17 0.35 3.22
C THR A 104 -21.67 0.78 4.58
N LYS A 105 -22.86 1.42 4.64
CA LYS A 105 -23.52 1.76 5.90
C LYS A 105 -23.85 0.53 6.74
N SER A 106 -24.30 -0.57 6.11
CA SER A 106 -24.63 -1.82 6.82
C SER A 106 -23.40 -2.53 7.38
N GLN A 107 -22.24 -2.40 6.72
CA GLN A 107 -21.00 -3.06 7.10
C GLN A 107 -20.26 -2.34 8.25
N LYS A 108 -20.56 -1.06 8.52
CA LYS A 108 -19.93 -0.24 9.58
C LYS A 108 -18.39 -0.23 9.49
N TYR A 109 -17.84 -0.15 8.27
CA TYR A 109 -16.40 -0.05 8.09
C TYR A 109 -15.80 1.16 8.83
N THR A 110 -14.59 1.00 9.37
CA THR A 110 -13.90 2.02 10.17
C THR A 110 -13.04 2.97 9.34
N PHE A 111 -12.91 2.72 8.04
CA PHE A 111 -12.11 3.51 7.10
C PHE A 111 -12.99 4.37 6.19
N GLN A 112 -12.35 5.37 5.57
CA GLN A 112 -13.02 6.25 4.62
C GLN A 112 -13.16 5.59 3.24
N ILE A 113 -14.30 5.86 2.59
CA ILE A 113 -14.59 5.36 1.24
C ILE A 113 -14.78 6.53 0.29
N LEU A 114 -14.06 6.52 -0.82
CA LEU A 114 -14.14 7.50 -1.90
C LEU A 114 -14.68 6.85 -3.17
N SER A 115 -15.13 7.67 -4.11
CA SER A 115 -15.69 7.21 -5.38
C SER A 115 -14.79 7.58 -6.55
N ASP A 116 -14.39 6.57 -7.35
CA ASP A 116 -13.69 6.71 -8.62
C ASP A 116 -14.39 5.92 -9.74
N PRO A 117 -15.58 6.35 -10.19
CA PRO A 117 -16.35 5.60 -11.20
C PRO A 117 -15.68 5.57 -12.58
N ARG A 118 -14.64 6.35 -12.79
CA ARG A 118 -13.81 6.33 -14.00
C ARG A 118 -12.61 5.40 -13.88
N MET A 119 -12.40 4.79 -12.70
CA MET A 119 -11.26 3.93 -12.41
C MET A 119 -9.91 4.60 -12.74
N GLU A 120 -9.81 5.91 -12.52
CA GLU A 120 -8.65 6.68 -12.95
C GLU A 120 -7.41 6.30 -12.16
N LEU A 121 -7.50 6.30 -10.82
CA LEU A 121 -6.38 5.90 -9.97
C LEU A 121 -6.03 4.43 -10.18
N PHE A 122 -7.05 3.56 -10.23
CA PHE A 122 -6.86 2.12 -10.45
C PHE A 122 -6.00 1.85 -11.70
N ARG A 123 -6.35 2.47 -12.85
CA ARG A 123 -5.58 2.30 -14.09
C ARG A 123 -4.18 2.91 -14.00
N LYS A 124 -4.03 4.11 -13.40
CA LYS A 124 -2.72 4.74 -13.23
C LYS A 124 -1.78 3.93 -12.35
N LEU A 125 -2.33 3.14 -11.43
CA LEU A 125 -1.57 2.19 -10.60
C LEU A 125 -1.39 0.81 -11.27
N GLY A 126 -1.77 0.66 -12.55
CA GLY A 126 -1.61 -0.59 -13.29
C GLY A 126 -2.61 -1.68 -12.89
N GLY A 127 -3.74 -1.27 -12.29
CA GLY A 127 -4.81 -2.20 -11.92
C GLY A 127 -5.50 -2.81 -13.14
N SER A 128 -5.66 -4.13 -13.15
CA SER A 128 -6.34 -4.92 -14.17
C SER A 128 -7.30 -5.94 -13.56
N VAL A 129 -7.06 -6.37 -12.34
CA VAL A 129 -7.85 -7.36 -11.59
C VAL A 129 -8.14 -6.83 -10.18
N MET A 130 -9.27 -7.22 -9.62
CA MET A 130 -9.69 -6.88 -8.24
C MET A 130 -9.80 -8.13 -7.36
N PRO A 131 -9.58 -7.97 -6.04
CA PRO A 131 -9.14 -6.74 -5.37
C PRO A 131 -7.72 -6.35 -5.77
N LEU A 132 -7.44 -5.05 -5.71
CA LEU A 132 -6.10 -4.49 -5.75
C LEU A 132 -5.89 -3.71 -4.45
N VAL A 133 -4.79 -3.99 -3.79
CA VAL A 133 -4.31 -3.24 -2.62
C VAL A 133 -2.98 -2.59 -2.97
N VAL A 134 -2.79 -1.34 -2.54
CA VAL A 134 -1.55 -0.58 -2.74
C VAL A 134 -1.16 0.07 -1.43
N PHE A 135 0.08 -0.16 -0.99
CA PHE A 135 0.68 0.50 0.15
C PHE A 135 1.41 1.78 -0.31
N ILE A 136 1.18 2.85 0.39
CA ILE A 136 1.72 4.18 0.08
C ILE A 136 2.34 4.75 1.35
N ASN A 137 3.60 5.17 1.26
CA ASN A 137 4.32 5.85 2.33
C ASN A 137 3.80 7.28 2.55
N ASN A 138 4.20 7.90 3.67
CA ASN A 138 3.83 9.28 4.01
C ASN A 138 4.39 10.35 3.05
N ASP A 139 5.40 10.00 2.23
CA ASP A 139 5.95 10.84 1.17
C ASP A 139 5.25 10.65 -0.19
N GLY A 140 4.24 9.78 -0.26
CA GLY A 140 3.51 9.43 -1.48
C GLY A 140 4.19 8.39 -2.36
N THR A 141 5.30 7.80 -1.95
CA THR A 141 5.93 6.69 -2.67
C THR A 141 5.12 5.41 -2.52
N ILE A 142 5.01 4.66 -3.62
CA ILE A 142 4.35 3.35 -3.63
C ILE A 142 5.35 2.33 -3.08
N GLU A 143 5.00 1.70 -1.95
CA GLU A 143 5.83 0.66 -1.34
C GLU A 143 5.60 -0.68 -2.02
N SER A 144 4.34 -1.10 -2.13
CA SER A 144 3.99 -2.40 -2.69
C SER A 144 2.58 -2.45 -3.25
N ARG A 145 2.26 -3.57 -3.94
CA ARG A 145 0.93 -3.84 -4.50
C ARG A 145 0.61 -5.32 -4.42
N HIS A 146 -0.63 -5.63 -4.02
CA HIS A 146 -1.19 -6.99 -4.00
C HIS A 146 -2.41 -7.08 -4.90
N ILE A 147 -2.48 -8.12 -5.71
CA ILE A 147 -3.57 -8.38 -6.65
C ILE A 147 -4.25 -9.69 -6.25
N GLY A 148 -5.58 -9.64 -6.10
CA GLY A 148 -6.35 -10.78 -5.64
C GLY A 148 -6.40 -10.87 -4.11
N TYR A 149 -7.26 -11.75 -3.61
CA TYR A 149 -7.39 -12.04 -2.19
C TYR A 149 -7.77 -13.52 -2.00
N ASN A 150 -7.00 -14.20 -1.16
CA ASN A 150 -7.32 -15.53 -0.64
C ASN A 150 -7.45 -15.46 0.88
N PRO A 151 -8.30 -16.26 1.51
CA PRO A 151 -8.31 -16.38 2.95
C PRO A 151 -6.91 -16.74 3.48
N GLY A 152 -6.40 -15.96 4.44
CA GLY A 152 -5.04 -16.04 4.98
C GLY A 152 -4.11 -14.91 4.51
N ASP A 153 -4.41 -14.21 3.41
CA ASP A 153 -3.61 -13.08 2.91
C ASP A 153 -3.64 -11.89 3.89
N GLU A 154 -4.65 -11.82 4.78
CA GLU A 154 -4.73 -10.80 5.83
C GLU A 154 -3.53 -10.78 6.76
N SER A 155 -2.90 -11.92 7.02
CA SER A 155 -1.69 -12.02 7.84
C SER A 155 -0.48 -11.41 7.12
N LEU A 156 -0.42 -11.56 5.79
CA LEU A 156 0.60 -10.92 4.98
C LEU A 156 0.43 -9.41 4.95
N LEU A 157 -0.80 -8.94 4.71
CA LEU A 157 -1.11 -7.50 4.74
C LEU A 157 -0.82 -6.89 6.11
N GLU A 158 -1.13 -7.61 7.19
CA GLU A 158 -0.83 -7.14 8.54
C GLU A 158 0.67 -6.99 8.80
N LYS A 159 1.47 -7.97 8.39
CA LYS A 159 2.92 -7.89 8.49
C LYS A 159 3.45 -6.65 7.76
N GLU A 160 2.97 -6.41 6.55
CA GLU A 160 3.41 -5.28 5.74
C GLU A 160 2.97 -3.93 6.33
N ILE A 161 1.79 -3.87 6.99
CA ILE A 161 1.37 -2.70 7.76
C ILE A 161 2.37 -2.41 8.89
N ILE A 162 2.82 -3.43 9.62
CA ILE A 162 3.82 -3.27 10.68
C ILE A 162 5.14 -2.76 10.10
N ASP A 163 5.59 -3.34 9.00
CA ASP A 163 6.84 -2.97 8.34
C ASP A 163 6.81 -1.52 7.84
N ILE A 164 5.71 -1.08 7.21
CA ILE A 164 5.57 0.28 6.70
C ILE A 164 5.42 1.32 7.82
N ILE A 165 4.74 0.99 8.92
CA ILE A 165 4.67 1.86 10.09
C ILE A 165 6.07 2.02 10.67
N SER A 166 6.81 0.91 10.83
CA SER A 166 8.15 0.91 11.41
C SER A 166 9.14 1.74 10.59
N SER A 167 9.06 1.69 9.28
CA SER A 167 9.92 2.48 8.39
C SER A 167 9.58 3.97 8.34
N ASN A 168 8.35 4.36 8.71
CA ASN A 168 7.86 5.74 8.68
C ASN A 168 7.82 6.40 10.07
N SER A 169 8.13 5.68 11.16
CA SER A 169 8.07 6.18 12.54
C SER A 169 9.47 6.38 13.13
N SER A 170 9.65 7.42 13.96
CA SER A 170 10.81 7.55 14.83
C SER A 170 10.73 6.53 15.97
N ASP A 171 11.82 5.92 16.35
CA ASP A 171 12.01 4.72 17.22
C ASP A 171 11.15 4.56 18.50
N SER A 172 10.48 5.59 18.99
CA SER A 172 9.79 5.54 20.29
C SER A 172 8.38 4.93 20.29
N GLN A 173 7.74 4.75 19.13
CA GLN A 173 6.35 4.25 19.03
C GLN A 173 6.24 2.77 18.66
N ILE A 174 7.35 2.14 18.27
CA ILE A 174 7.36 0.80 17.65
C ILE A 174 7.32 -0.34 18.68
N GLN A 175 7.73 -0.11 19.92
CA GLN A 175 7.91 -1.17 20.94
C GLN A 175 6.65 -1.96 21.30
N ASN A 176 5.46 -1.49 20.91
CA ASN A 176 4.17 -2.12 21.24
C ASN A 176 3.44 -2.74 20.02
N LEU A 177 4.03 -2.75 18.84
CA LEU A 177 3.43 -3.34 17.63
C LEU A 177 3.45 -4.87 17.71
N LYS A 178 2.33 -5.49 18.10
CA LYS A 178 2.18 -6.94 18.16
C LYS A 178 1.22 -7.43 17.06
N PRO A 179 1.61 -8.40 16.20
CA PRO A 179 0.71 -8.97 15.19
C PRO A 179 -0.47 -9.73 15.82
N LEU A 180 -1.60 -9.82 15.08
CA LEU A 180 -2.82 -10.56 15.49
C LEU A 180 -2.62 -12.09 15.54
N SER A 181 -1.44 -12.60 15.24
CA SER A 181 -1.15 -14.02 14.98
C SER A 181 -1.49 -15.02 16.09
N ASN A 182 -2.23 -14.64 17.14
CA ASN A 182 -2.63 -15.55 18.21
C ASN A 182 -4.14 -15.54 18.57
N GLU A 183 -4.99 -14.86 17.80
CA GLU A 183 -6.42 -15.08 17.94
C GLU A 183 -6.91 -15.93 16.76
N ILE A 184 -6.89 -17.25 16.96
CA ILE A 184 -7.56 -18.23 16.11
C ILE A 184 -9.02 -17.79 16.01
N ILE A 185 -9.40 -17.34 14.83
CA ILE A 185 -10.83 -17.11 14.52
C ILE A 185 -11.44 -18.50 14.31
N VAL A 186 -11.96 -19.04 15.41
CA VAL A 186 -12.97 -20.08 15.37
C VAL A 186 -14.30 -19.34 15.26
N GLU A 187 -14.88 -19.27 14.06
CA GLU A 187 -16.33 -19.30 13.77
C GLU A 187 -16.53 -19.35 12.25
#